data_bb5f8ae399a64672e15f2d5f84e2ebb1
#
_entry.id   bb5f8ae399a64672e15f2d5f84e2ebb1
#
_cell.length_a   1.000
_cell.length_b   1.000
_cell.length_c   1.000
_cell.angle_alpha   90.00
_cell.angle_beta   90.00
_cell.angle_gamma   90.00
#
_symmetry.space_group_name_H-M   'P 1'
#
loop_
_entity.id
_entity.type
_entity.pdbx_description
1 polymer ?
#
loop_
_entity_poly.entity_id
_entity_poly.type
_entity_poly.pdbx_seq_one_letter_code
_entity_poly.pdbx_strand_id
1 'polypeptide(L)'
;MNLCRVIWGPIKQESTRDGSELLQGCFYVKNKILKGERMEKSIEKFRKGTQYVKTESAVTEKHLTSITEISEEYRKLRCVKFIPASGAATRMFEDLYRYREDQIETESIRMFFEKLEDFAFYEDLSGFMEKEHLQKDLPSDRIRIIEVLLNDTGMNYGSLPKALIKMNAYESFSTTPIEEHLYEGERYLNEEHAQYHFTISRDHEVLFNEFMADVLAGKENIAVTYSFQKPETDTLAVDLDNKPFRTEEGELLYRPGGHGALIENLNDVDADILFIKNIDNVCHRDYVEDTIEAKKALASIGYKTKERIDGAIEALLAEDYDKSAVEDLIRSVLHIDYEGELTRDRALSFLNRPLRVCGVVRNQGEPGGGPFVVKSQDYSDLQICEKSEIDLRDPVQMEHLNSSAFFNPVDLVCFVKDHRGKKFNLLDFVNEDRYFISIKTYKGKDIKALEHPGLWNGAMDNWNTLFVEVPLSTFHPVKKVNDLLKLCRRGRKTD
;
A
#
# COMPACT_ATOMS: atom_id res chain seq x y z
N MET A 1 6.47 -19.58 31.25
CA MET A 1 6.67 -19.86 32.70
C MET A 1 8.15 -19.77 33.14
N ASN A 2 9.14 -19.93 32.29
CA ASN A 2 10.57 -19.94 32.70
C ASN A 2 11.27 -18.58 32.76
N LEU A 3 10.76 -17.53 32.15
CA LEU A 3 11.39 -16.18 32.20
C LEU A 3 11.10 -15.39 33.48
N CYS A 4 10.00 -15.71 34.20
CA CYS A 4 9.70 -15.03 35.47
C CYS A 4 10.58 -15.49 36.66
N ARG A 5 11.25 -16.64 36.53
CA ARG A 5 12.12 -17.14 37.63
C ARG A 5 13.52 -16.54 37.69
N VAL A 6 13.97 -15.90 36.62
CA VAL A 6 15.35 -15.36 36.52
C VAL A 6 15.45 -13.94 37.10
N ILE A 7 14.35 -13.21 37.22
CA ILE A 7 14.36 -11.79 37.63
C ILE A 7 13.95 -11.58 39.09
N TRP A 8 13.34 -12.58 39.76
CA TRP A 8 12.93 -12.46 41.17
C TRP A 8 13.54 -13.58 41.99
N GLY A 9 14.34 -13.23 42.98
CA GLY A 9 14.76 -14.15 44.04
C GLY A 9 13.56 -14.67 44.82
N PRO A 10 13.74 -15.66 45.73
CA PRO A 10 12.64 -16.37 46.38
C PRO A 10 11.74 -15.40 47.14
N ILE A 11 10.50 -15.26 46.64
CA ILE A 11 9.44 -14.45 47.27
C ILE A 11 9.03 -15.21 48.53
N LYS A 12 9.22 -14.61 49.71
CA LYS A 12 8.58 -15.06 50.94
C LYS A 12 7.07 -15.00 50.76
N GLN A 13 6.40 -16.15 51.07
CA GLN A 13 4.98 -16.22 51.12
C GLN A 13 4.39 -15.27 52.14
N GLU A 14 3.79 -14.19 51.72
CA GLU A 14 2.80 -13.44 52.48
C GLU A 14 1.61 -13.09 51.57
N SER A 15 0.46 -13.64 51.97
CA SER A 15 -0.94 -13.27 51.66
C SER A 15 -1.37 -12.84 50.26
N THR A 16 -2.21 -13.72 49.67
CA THR A 16 -3.38 -13.42 48.81
C THR A 16 -3.39 -12.08 48.04
N ARG A 17 -2.65 -12.01 46.96
CA ARG A 17 -2.96 -11.14 45.84
C ARG A 17 -3.58 -11.98 44.73
N ASP A 18 -4.69 -11.45 44.17
CA ASP A 18 -5.41 -12.08 43.07
C ASP A 18 -4.47 -12.33 41.89
N GLY A 19 -4.54 -13.52 41.28
CA GLY A 19 -3.70 -13.90 40.13
C GLY A 19 -3.80 -12.96 38.93
N SER A 20 -4.88 -12.15 38.85
CA SER A 20 -5.10 -11.13 37.85
C SER A 20 -4.12 -9.93 37.95
N GLU A 21 -3.78 -9.48 39.19
CA GLU A 21 -2.81 -8.38 39.41
C GLU A 21 -1.39 -8.82 39.06
N LEU A 22 -1.02 -10.07 39.35
CA LEU A 22 0.29 -10.63 38.96
C LEU A 22 0.44 -10.76 37.43
N LEU A 23 -0.62 -11.18 36.75
CA LEU A 23 -0.64 -11.26 35.29
C LEU A 23 -0.58 -9.86 34.66
N GLN A 24 -1.31 -8.89 35.19
CA GLN A 24 -1.25 -7.49 34.73
C GLN A 24 0.15 -6.88 34.98
N GLY A 25 0.75 -7.11 36.14
CA GLY A 25 2.11 -6.68 36.43
C GLY A 25 3.15 -7.28 35.50
N CYS A 26 3.09 -8.58 35.21
CA CYS A 26 3.96 -9.25 34.26
C CYS A 26 3.77 -8.73 32.84
N PHE A 27 2.52 -8.47 32.43
CA PHE A 27 2.19 -7.92 31.10
C PHE A 27 2.71 -6.47 30.95
N TYR A 28 2.58 -5.65 31.99
CA TYR A 28 3.09 -4.30 32.02
C TYR A 28 4.62 -4.25 31.92
N VAL A 29 5.33 -5.07 32.68
CA VAL A 29 6.81 -5.17 32.65
C VAL A 29 7.29 -5.66 31.29
N LYS A 30 6.65 -6.70 30.73
CA LYS A 30 6.97 -7.21 29.39
C LYS A 30 6.80 -6.13 28.31
N ASN A 31 5.69 -5.39 28.34
CA ASN A 31 5.44 -4.30 27.39
C ASN A 31 6.45 -3.17 27.54
N LYS A 32 6.88 -2.83 28.75
CA LYS A 32 7.88 -1.80 29.00
C LYS A 32 9.27 -2.21 28.48
N ILE A 33 9.66 -3.48 28.63
CA ILE A 33 10.91 -4.03 28.08
C ILE A 33 10.86 -4.01 26.56
N LEU A 34 9.79 -4.50 25.94
CA LEU A 34 9.61 -4.51 24.48
C LEU A 34 9.64 -3.09 23.89
N LYS A 35 9.02 -2.10 24.55
CA LYS A 35 9.11 -0.70 24.13
C LYS A 35 10.54 -0.15 24.23
N GLY A 36 11.30 -0.52 25.26
CA GLY A 36 12.71 -0.15 25.42
C GLY A 36 13.57 -0.71 24.29
N GLU A 37 13.46 -2.00 24.00
CA GLU A 37 14.20 -2.66 22.92
C GLU A 37 13.87 -2.06 21.54
N ARG A 38 12.59 -1.75 21.28
CA ARG A 38 12.17 -1.09 20.03
C ARG A 38 12.77 0.31 19.90
N MET A 39 12.78 1.07 21.00
CA MET A 39 13.38 2.41 21.02
C MET A 39 14.88 2.34 20.71
N GLU A 40 15.62 1.42 21.32
CA GLU A 40 17.05 1.25 21.06
C GLU A 40 17.32 0.87 19.60
N LYS A 41 16.58 -0.08 19.04
CA LYS A 41 16.66 -0.44 17.62
C LYS A 41 16.36 0.74 16.69
N SER A 42 15.34 1.56 17.00
CA SER A 42 15.02 2.75 16.21
C SER A 42 16.15 3.77 16.25
N ILE A 43 16.73 4.03 17.43
CA ILE A 43 17.87 4.96 17.59
C ILE A 43 19.10 4.44 16.83
N GLU A 44 19.34 3.14 16.84
CA GLU A 44 20.42 2.53 16.06
C GLU A 44 20.21 2.74 14.57
N LYS A 45 18.98 2.51 14.04
CA LYS A 45 18.63 2.79 12.64
C LYS A 45 18.86 4.27 12.28
N PHE A 46 18.51 5.22 13.15
CA PHE A 46 18.80 6.65 12.92
C PHE A 46 20.31 6.97 12.90
N ARG A 47 21.10 6.29 13.72
CA ARG A 47 22.58 6.47 13.74
C ARG A 47 23.24 5.87 12.51
N LYS A 48 22.76 4.70 12.07
CA LYS A 48 23.21 4.00 10.86
C LYS A 48 22.84 4.77 9.59
N GLY A 49 21.72 5.52 9.62
CA GLY A 49 21.19 6.25 8.47
C GLY A 49 20.46 5.34 7.48
N THR A 50 19.89 5.93 6.42
CA THR A 50 19.20 5.18 5.37
C THR A 50 20.17 4.20 4.70
N GLN A 51 19.76 2.94 4.61
CA GLN A 51 20.49 1.91 3.86
C GLN A 51 19.93 1.90 2.44
N TYR A 52 20.75 2.33 1.49
CA TYR A 52 20.33 2.37 0.08
C TYR A 52 20.43 0.98 -0.57
N VAL A 53 19.46 0.66 -1.40
CA VAL A 53 19.54 -0.54 -2.25
C VAL A 53 20.58 -0.33 -3.33
N LYS A 54 21.21 -1.43 -3.76
CA LYS A 54 22.15 -1.42 -4.86
C LYS A 54 21.45 -1.99 -6.10
N THR A 55 20.99 -1.12 -6.98
CA THR A 55 20.46 -1.55 -8.27
C THR A 55 21.59 -1.95 -9.22
N GLU A 56 21.40 -2.99 -10.01
CA GLU A 56 22.29 -3.37 -11.11
C GLU A 56 21.85 -2.76 -12.45
N SER A 57 20.55 -2.62 -12.63
CA SER A 57 19.93 -1.94 -13.77
C SER A 57 18.47 -1.60 -13.51
N ALA A 58 17.90 -0.71 -14.31
CA ALA A 58 16.46 -0.63 -14.46
C ALA A 58 15.93 -1.90 -15.17
N VAL A 59 14.67 -2.25 -14.92
CA VAL A 59 13.97 -3.32 -15.66
C VAL A 59 13.72 -2.85 -17.10
N THR A 60 13.96 -3.75 -18.04
CA THR A 60 13.70 -3.58 -19.47
C THR A 60 12.73 -4.65 -19.97
N GLU A 61 12.33 -4.59 -21.23
CA GLU A 61 11.38 -5.54 -21.84
C GLU A 61 11.78 -7.00 -21.66
N LYS A 62 13.08 -7.31 -21.61
CA LYS A 62 13.59 -8.69 -21.43
C LYS A 62 13.26 -9.29 -20.05
N HIS A 63 12.94 -8.43 -19.07
CA HIS A 63 12.58 -8.85 -17.71
C HIS A 63 11.08 -8.93 -17.51
N LEU A 64 10.27 -8.61 -18.53
CA LEU A 64 8.84 -8.64 -18.46
C LEU A 64 8.30 -10.00 -18.85
N THR A 65 7.34 -10.49 -18.08
CA THR A 65 6.56 -11.67 -18.46
C THR A 65 5.47 -11.26 -19.44
N SER A 66 5.42 -11.91 -20.59
CA SER A 66 4.40 -11.64 -21.61
C SER A 66 3.03 -12.19 -21.21
N ILE A 67 1.99 -11.42 -21.49
CA ILE A 67 0.61 -11.88 -21.37
C ILE A 67 0.34 -12.89 -22.49
N THR A 68 -0.01 -14.10 -22.10
CA THR A 68 -0.43 -15.18 -23.01
C THR A 68 -1.94 -15.39 -22.84
N GLU A 69 -2.42 -16.60 -23.06
CA GLU A 69 -3.79 -16.98 -22.80
C GLU A 69 -4.18 -16.75 -21.33
N ILE A 70 -5.24 -16.00 -21.09
CA ILE A 70 -5.77 -15.72 -19.76
C ILE A 70 -6.68 -16.89 -19.34
N SER A 71 -6.34 -17.52 -18.20
CA SER A 71 -7.15 -18.52 -17.54
C SER A 71 -7.73 -17.96 -16.25
N GLU A 72 -8.99 -18.21 -16.00
CA GLU A 72 -9.65 -17.80 -14.76
C GLU A 72 -9.69 -18.92 -13.68
N GLU A 73 -8.88 -19.98 -13.84
CA GLU A 73 -8.75 -21.09 -12.89
C GLU A 73 -8.39 -20.63 -11.46
N TYR A 74 -7.65 -19.54 -11.34
CA TYR A 74 -7.31 -18.92 -10.07
C TYR A 74 -8.52 -18.53 -9.22
N ARG A 75 -9.71 -18.32 -9.84
CA ARG A 75 -10.95 -17.97 -9.12
C ARG A 75 -11.47 -19.07 -8.21
N LYS A 76 -11.02 -20.31 -8.41
CA LYS A 76 -11.32 -21.45 -7.52
C LYS A 76 -10.65 -21.31 -6.16
N LEU A 77 -9.62 -20.50 -6.08
CA LEU A 77 -8.89 -20.20 -4.85
C LEU A 77 -9.57 -19.06 -4.08
N ARG A 78 -9.24 -18.94 -2.80
CA ARG A 78 -9.72 -17.84 -1.99
C ARG A 78 -9.00 -16.54 -2.35
N CYS A 79 -9.67 -15.73 -3.16
CA CYS A 79 -9.20 -14.44 -3.62
C CYS A 79 -9.74 -13.32 -2.72
N VAL A 80 -8.86 -12.45 -2.23
CA VAL A 80 -9.24 -11.27 -1.44
C VAL A 80 -8.61 -10.02 -2.06
N LYS A 81 -9.40 -8.97 -2.24
CA LYS A 81 -8.87 -7.66 -2.65
C LYS A 81 -8.51 -6.85 -1.42
N PHE A 82 -7.22 -6.54 -1.27
CA PHE A 82 -6.66 -5.76 -0.17
C PHE A 82 -6.46 -4.31 -0.61
N ILE A 83 -7.12 -3.37 0.06
CA ILE A 83 -7.18 -1.97 -0.34
C ILE A 83 -6.71 -1.09 0.82
N PRO A 84 -5.50 -0.52 0.77
CA PRO A 84 -5.08 0.53 1.70
C PRO A 84 -5.97 1.77 1.55
N ALA A 85 -6.77 2.10 2.58
CA ALA A 85 -7.78 3.14 2.54
C ALA A 85 -7.72 4.15 3.71
N SER A 86 -6.72 4.06 4.59
CA SER A 86 -6.57 4.92 5.76
C SER A 86 -6.06 6.33 5.46
N GLY A 87 -5.58 6.59 4.22
CA GLY A 87 -4.97 7.87 3.85
C GLY A 87 -5.96 9.03 3.86
N ALA A 88 -5.65 10.08 4.64
CA ALA A 88 -6.42 11.32 4.63
C ALA A 88 -6.33 12.05 3.28
N ALA A 89 -7.40 12.75 2.91
CA ALA A 89 -7.46 13.53 1.68
C ALA A 89 -6.77 14.90 1.77
N THR A 90 -6.19 15.27 2.90
CA THR A 90 -5.63 16.61 3.16
C THR A 90 -4.68 17.09 2.07
N ARG A 91 -3.77 16.20 1.58
CA ARG A 91 -2.85 16.55 0.49
C ARG A 91 -3.55 16.81 -0.84
N MET A 92 -4.69 16.16 -1.08
CA MET A 92 -5.47 16.36 -2.30
C MET A 92 -6.03 17.79 -2.37
N PHE A 93 -6.38 18.37 -1.23
CA PHE A 93 -6.93 19.72 -1.11
C PHE A 93 -5.91 20.81 -0.73
N GLU A 94 -4.60 20.51 -0.81
CA GLU A 94 -3.53 21.44 -0.39
C GLU A 94 -3.64 22.82 -1.06
N ASP A 95 -3.96 22.87 -2.36
CA ASP A 95 -4.09 24.13 -3.10
C ASP A 95 -5.29 24.96 -2.56
N LEU A 96 -6.37 24.30 -2.15
CA LEU A 96 -7.55 24.99 -1.57
C LEU A 96 -7.24 25.52 -0.18
N TYR A 97 -6.54 24.76 0.67
CA TYR A 97 -6.10 25.22 1.98
C TYR A 97 -5.19 26.45 1.85
N ARG A 98 -4.24 26.42 0.94
CA ARG A 98 -3.33 27.54 0.69
C ARG A 98 -4.11 28.80 0.23
N TYR A 99 -5.00 28.65 -0.75
CA TYR A 99 -5.83 29.78 -1.21
C TYR A 99 -6.70 30.38 -0.08
N ARG A 100 -7.22 29.55 0.81
CA ARG A 100 -7.96 30.04 1.98
C ARG A 100 -7.10 30.91 2.90
N GLU A 101 -5.80 30.62 3.01
CA GLU A 101 -4.86 31.34 3.88
C GLU A 101 -4.34 32.63 3.25
N ASP A 102 -3.85 32.56 2.01
CA ASP A 102 -3.12 33.64 1.35
C ASP A 102 -3.92 34.40 0.29
N GLN A 103 -5.05 33.85 -0.15
CA GLN A 103 -5.95 34.39 -1.19
C GLN A 103 -5.24 34.62 -2.54
N ILE A 104 -4.14 33.90 -2.81
CA ILE A 104 -3.43 33.98 -4.08
C ILE A 104 -4.07 33.05 -5.09
N GLU A 105 -4.69 33.63 -6.14
CA GLU A 105 -5.30 32.85 -7.22
C GLU A 105 -4.22 32.24 -8.12
N THR A 106 -4.02 30.93 -8.00
CA THR A 106 -3.18 30.14 -8.90
C THR A 106 -4.02 29.62 -10.07
N GLU A 107 -3.35 29.08 -11.11
CA GLU A 107 -4.02 28.38 -12.21
C GLU A 107 -4.87 27.21 -11.73
N SER A 108 -4.39 26.46 -10.71
CA SER A 108 -5.12 25.36 -10.07
C SER A 108 -6.43 25.85 -9.46
N ILE A 109 -6.42 26.98 -8.75
CA ILE A 109 -7.62 27.58 -8.12
C ILE A 109 -8.58 28.10 -9.17
N ARG A 110 -8.06 28.76 -10.22
CA ARG A 110 -8.89 29.24 -11.34
C ARG A 110 -9.62 28.06 -11.99
N MET A 111 -8.90 27.02 -12.36
CA MET A 111 -9.46 25.78 -12.95
C MET A 111 -10.52 25.15 -12.03
N PHE A 112 -10.27 25.10 -10.71
CA PHE A 112 -11.21 24.55 -9.74
C PHE A 112 -12.56 25.28 -9.80
N PHE A 113 -12.58 26.61 -9.75
CA PHE A 113 -13.82 27.38 -9.78
C PHE A 113 -14.49 27.41 -11.16
N GLU A 114 -13.71 27.52 -12.24
CA GLU A 114 -14.24 27.48 -13.61
C GLU A 114 -14.95 26.14 -13.90
N LYS A 115 -14.44 25.04 -13.33
CA LYS A 115 -14.91 23.68 -13.55
C LYS A 115 -15.66 23.09 -12.34
N LEU A 116 -16.09 23.93 -11.41
CA LEU A 116 -16.71 23.47 -10.17
C LEU A 116 -17.89 22.52 -10.39
N GLU A 117 -18.68 22.75 -11.43
CA GLU A 117 -19.85 21.95 -11.79
C GLU A 117 -19.49 20.57 -12.39
N ASP A 118 -18.24 20.42 -12.83
CA ASP A 118 -17.72 19.17 -13.41
C ASP A 118 -17.26 18.14 -12.34
N PHE A 119 -17.16 18.55 -11.05
CA PHE A 119 -16.76 17.64 -9.99
C PHE A 119 -17.90 16.72 -9.54
N ALA A 120 -17.57 15.46 -9.27
CA ALA A 120 -18.50 14.43 -8.83
C ALA A 120 -19.26 14.80 -7.53
N PHE A 121 -18.72 15.68 -6.73
CA PHE A 121 -19.31 16.18 -5.48
C PHE A 121 -20.12 17.47 -5.64
N TYR A 122 -20.22 18.00 -6.85
CA TYR A 122 -20.85 19.32 -7.06
C TYR A 122 -22.31 19.36 -6.65
N GLU A 123 -23.09 18.32 -6.91
CA GLU A 123 -24.50 18.26 -6.53
C GLU A 123 -24.69 18.46 -5.01
N ASP A 124 -23.87 17.78 -4.20
CA ASP A 124 -23.90 17.94 -2.74
C ASP A 124 -23.45 19.35 -2.33
N LEU A 125 -22.38 19.87 -2.95
CA LEU A 125 -21.85 21.20 -2.68
C LEU A 125 -22.86 22.29 -3.06
N SER A 126 -23.53 22.17 -4.20
CA SER A 126 -24.51 23.13 -4.68
C SER A 126 -25.69 23.31 -3.72
N GLY A 127 -26.13 22.22 -3.09
CA GLY A 127 -27.16 22.28 -2.06
C GLY A 127 -26.79 23.13 -0.84
N PHE A 128 -25.50 23.14 -0.45
CA PHE A 128 -24.99 24.07 0.57
C PHE A 128 -24.86 25.50 0.04
N MET A 129 -24.34 25.65 -1.20
CA MET A 129 -24.21 26.97 -1.81
C MET A 129 -25.55 27.68 -1.97
N GLU A 130 -26.62 26.98 -2.35
CA GLU A 130 -27.97 27.53 -2.44
C GLU A 130 -28.51 28.00 -1.09
N LYS A 131 -28.31 27.21 -0.03
CA LYS A 131 -28.75 27.57 1.34
C LYS A 131 -28.06 28.83 1.86
N GLU A 132 -26.80 29.03 1.51
CA GLU A 132 -25.99 30.17 1.92
C GLU A 132 -25.96 31.31 0.87
N HIS A 133 -26.67 31.17 -0.27
CA HIS A 133 -26.71 32.11 -1.38
C HIS A 133 -25.34 32.45 -2.00
N LEU A 134 -24.43 31.44 -2.04
CA LEU A 134 -23.09 31.60 -2.54
C LEU A 134 -23.02 31.43 -4.08
N GLN A 135 -22.17 32.24 -4.73
CA GLN A 135 -21.98 32.24 -6.16
C GLN A 135 -20.47 32.00 -6.50
N LYS A 136 -20.18 30.96 -7.28
CA LYS A 136 -18.79 30.58 -7.63
C LYS A 136 -18.01 31.67 -8.38
N ASP A 137 -18.74 32.53 -9.12
CA ASP A 137 -18.16 33.60 -9.93
C ASP A 137 -17.83 34.87 -9.10
N LEU A 138 -18.32 34.95 -7.86
CA LEU A 138 -18.01 36.04 -6.95
C LEU A 138 -16.76 35.69 -6.11
N PRO A 139 -15.66 36.45 -6.25
CA PRO A 139 -14.44 36.20 -5.47
C PRO A 139 -14.68 36.26 -3.94
N SER A 140 -15.63 37.08 -3.49
CA SER A 140 -16.03 37.15 -2.06
C SER A 140 -16.53 35.84 -1.50
N ASP A 141 -17.16 35.00 -2.32
CA ASP A 141 -17.82 33.78 -1.88
C ASP A 141 -16.92 32.55 -1.96
N ARG A 142 -15.82 32.64 -2.74
CA ARG A 142 -14.91 31.51 -3.00
C ARG A 142 -14.32 30.91 -1.73
N ILE A 143 -13.92 31.71 -0.76
CA ILE A 143 -13.41 31.24 0.53
C ILE A 143 -14.49 30.46 1.25
N ARG A 144 -15.73 30.99 1.29
CA ARG A 144 -16.84 30.33 1.97
C ARG A 144 -17.22 29.01 1.28
N ILE A 145 -17.18 28.95 -0.05
CA ILE A 145 -17.38 27.69 -0.80
C ILE A 145 -16.33 26.64 -0.42
N ILE A 146 -15.05 27.04 -0.32
CA ILE A 146 -13.97 26.14 0.13
C ILE A 146 -14.19 25.69 1.58
N GLU A 147 -14.62 26.57 2.46
CA GLU A 147 -14.96 26.22 3.85
C GLU A 147 -16.11 25.22 3.94
N VAL A 148 -17.17 25.41 3.15
CA VAL A 148 -18.28 24.46 3.05
C VAL A 148 -17.79 23.10 2.57
N LEU A 149 -16.90 23.05 1.58
CA LEU A 149 -16.35 21.80 1.08
C LEU A 149 -15.48 21.09 2.14
N LEU A 150 -14.61 21.84 2.83
CA LEU A 150 -13.55 21.24 3.66
C LEU A 150 -13.91 21.04 5.13
N ASN A 151 -14.71 21.93 5.72
CA ASN A 151 -14.98 21.94 7.16
C ASN A 151 -16.16 21.03 7.54
N ASP A 152 -16.21 20.65 8.82
CA ASP A 152 -17.23 19.79 9.44
C ASP A 152 -18.62 20.42 9.47
N THR A 153 -18.71 21.74 9.37
CA THR A 153 -19.98 22.45 9.24
C THR A 153 -20.60 22.34 7.83
N GLY A 154 -19.91 21.74 6.90
CA GLY A 154 -20.34 21.48 5.53
C GLY A 154 -20.12 20.01 5.15
N MET A 155 -19.37 19.76 4.09
CA MET A 155 -19.12 18.40 3.55
C MET A 155 -18.00 17.64 4.27
N ASN A 156 -17.22 18.31 5.10
CA ASN A 156 -16.11 17.73 5.88
C ASN A 156 -15.00 17.01 5.05
N TYR A 157 -14.85 17.33 3.76
CA TYR A 157 -13.87 16.66 2.89
C TYR A 157 -12.42 16.85 3.33
N GLY A 158 -12.13 17.90 4.12
CA GLY A 158 -10.81 18.12 4.71
C GLY A 158 -10.38 17.07 5.73
N SER A 159 -11.34 16.40 6.39
CA SER A 159 -11.08 15.37 7.41
C SER A 159 -11.39 13.95 6.93
N LEU A 160 -12.16 13.79 5.86
CA LEU A 160 -12.52 12.48 5.33
C LEU A 160 -11.32 11.76 4.70
N PRO A 161 -11.28 10.42 4.78
CA PRO A 161 -10.35 9.65 3.98
C PRO A 161 -10.75 9.69 2.50
N LYS A 162 -9.78 9.57 1.59
CA LYS A 162 -10.04 9.54 0.14
C LYS A 162 -11.13 8.53 -0.26
N ALA A 163 -11.24 7.45 0.48
CA ALA A 163 -12.20 6.36 0.25
C ALA A 163 -13.67 6.81 0.23
N LEU A 164 -14.00 7.85 0.98
CA LEU A 164 -15.37 8.35 1.16
C LEU A 164 -15.67 9.63 0.35
N ILE A 165 -14.73 10.11 -0.46
CA ILE A 165 -14.92 11.28 -1.32
C ILE A 165 -15.51 10.87 -2.65
N LYS A 166 -16.58 11.51 -3.11
CA LYS A 166 -17.11 11.30 -4.46
C LYS A 166 -16.07 11.69 -5.51
N MET A 167 -15.70 10.74 -6.35
CA MET A 167 -14.61 10.92 -7.33
C MET A 167 -15.04 10.71 -8.79
N ASN A 168 -16.08 9.92 -9.04
CA ASN A 168 -16.56 9.67 -10.40
C ASN A 168 -18.00 10.13 -10.55
N ALA A 169 -18.28 10.89 -11.61
CA ALA A 169 -19.59 11.43 -11.94
C ALA A 169 -20.24 10.62 -13.07
N TYR A 170 -21.48 10.22 -12.86
CA TYR A 170 -22.37 9.57 -13.84
C TYR A 170 -23.55 10.50 -14.14
N GLU A 171 -24.37 10.15 -15.14
CA GLU A 171 -25.51 11.02 -15.52
C GLU A 171 -26.46 11.34 -14.37
N SER A 172 -26.73 10.38 -13.47
CA SER A 172 -27.74 10.49 -12.42
C SER A 172 -27.23 10.24 -11.02
N PHE A 173 -25.94 9.95 -10.84
CA PHE A 173 -25.33 9.68 -9.54
C PHE A 173 -23.83 9.91 -9.58
N SER A 174 -23.20 9.92 -8.41
CA SER A 174 -21.76 9.98 -8.26
C SER A 174 -21.30 8.90 -7.30
N THR A 175 -20.07 8.40 -7.49
CA THR A 175 -19.52 7.31 -6.70
C THR A 175 -18.24 7.69 -5.98
N THR A 176 -17.99 6.97 -4.91
CA THR A 176 -16.75 6.97 -4.15
C THR A 176 -15.78 5.91 -4.69
N PRO A 177 -14.50 5.97 -4.32
CA PRO A 177 -13.54 4.92 -4.65
C PRO A 177 -13.94 3.53 -4.13
N ILE A 178 -14.60 3.44 -2.99
CA ILE A 178 -15.07 2.16 -2.45
C ILE A 178 -16.01 1.48 -3.44
N GLU A 179 -17.02 2.20 -3.93
CA GLU A 179 -18.02 1.66 -4.86
C GLU A 179 -17.37 1.17 -6.16
N GLU A 180 -16.35 1.90 -6.67
CA GLU A 180 -15.63 1.48 -7.86
C GLU A 180 -14.72 0.28 -7.60
N HIS A 181 -14.09 0.19 -6.42
CA HIS A 181 -13.34 -1.00 -6.04
C HIS A 181 -14.21 -2.24 -5.92
N LEU A 182 -15.43 -2.11 -5.40
CA LEU A 182 -16.40 -3.20 -5.36
C LEU A 182 -16.82 -3.59 -6.79
N TYR A 183 -17.19 -2.61 -7.63
CA TYR A 183 -17.63 -2.84 -8.99
C TYR A 183 -16.59 -3.54 -9.88
N GLU A 184 -15.33 -3.08 -9.85
CA GLU A 184 -14.28 -3.73 -10.64
C GLU A 184 -13.91 -5.11 -10.09
N GLY A 185 -13.91 -5.26 -8.75
CA GLY A 185 -13.48 -6.49 -8.08
C GLY A 185 -14.42 -7.66 -8.34
N GLU A 186 -15.73 -7.47 -8.39
CA GLU A 186 -16.69 -8.52 -8.72
C GLU A 186 -16.37 -9.22 -10.05
N ARG A 187 -15.65 -8.56 -10.96
CA ARG A 187 -15.37 -9.08 -12.31
C ARG A 187 -14.12 -9.93 -12.41
N TYR A 188 -13.21 -9.88 -11.42
CA TYR A 188 -11.99 -10.69 -11.41
C TYR A 188 -11.78 -11.48 -10.11
N LEU A 189 -12.57 -11.25 -9.07
CA LEU A 189 -12.62 -12.12 -7.89
C LEU A 189 -13.58 -13.28 -8.10
N ASN A 190 -13.83 -14.06 -7.06
CA ASN A 190 -14.86 -15.10 -7.10
C ASN A 190 -16.25 -14.45 -7.19
N GLU A 191 -17.07 -14.84 -8.20
CA GLU A 191 -18.35 -14.21 -8.46
C GLU A 191 -19.42 -14.51 -7.41
N GLU A 192 -19.34 -15.71 -6.79
CA GLU A 192 -20.28 -16.12 -5.75
C GLU A 192 -19.94 -15.51 -4.40
N HIS A 193 -18.65 -15.20 -4.15
CA HIS A 193 -18.14 -14.72 -2.86
C HIS A 193 -16.96 -13.75 -3.06
N ALA A 194 -17.22 -12.55 -3.59
CA ALA A 194 -16.21 -11.52 -3.72
C ALA A 194 -15.80 -10.98 -2.34
N GLN A 195 -14.51 -11.10 -1.99
CA GLN A 195 -13.98 -10.72 -0.69
C GLN A 195 -13.10 -9.48 -0.79
N TYR A 196 -13.35 -8.51 0.08
CA TYR A 196 -12.61 -7.24 0.16
C TYR A 196 -12.12 -7.00 1.57
N HIS A 197 -10.91 -6.51 1.68
CA HIS A 197 -10.32 -6.08 2.94
C HIS A 197 -9.78 -4.66 2.82
N PHE A 198 -10.32 -3.74 3.62
CA PHE A 198 -9.85 -2.36 3.67
C PHE A 198 -9.02 -2.12 4.92
N THR A 199 -7.91 -1.40 4.80
CA THR A 199 -7.25 -0.84 5.98
C THR A 199 -7.74 0.58 6.18
N ILE A 200 -8.34 0.88 7.35
CA ILE A 200 -8.95 2.16 7.64
C ILE A 200 -8.36 2.80 8.91
N SER A 201 -8.58 4.09 9.12
CA SER A 201 -8.31 4.75 10.40
C SER A 201 -9.42 4.48 11.41
N ARG A 202 -9.07 4.30 12.68
CA ARG A 202 -10.07 4.14 13.77
C ARG A 202 -11.01 5.33 13.87
N ASP A 203 -10.52 6.52 13.61
CA ASP A 203 -11.32 7.75 13.67
C ASP A 203 -12.47 7.76 12.65
N HIS A 204 -12.36 6.95 11.59
CA HIS A 204 -13.36 6.86 10.53
C HIS A 204 -14.20 5.57 10.56
N GLU A 205 -14.02 4.71 11.57
CA GLU A 205 -14.71 3.41 11.67
C GLU A 205 -16.22 3.52 11.58
N VAL A 206 -16.81 4.49 12.31
CA VAL A 206 -18.25 4.70 12.32
C VAL A 206 -18.76 5.10 10.94
N LEU A 207 -18.10 6.07 10.30
CA LEU A 207 -18.47 6.54 8.95
C LEU A 207 -18.34 5.42 7.90
N PHE A 208 -17.29 4.58 8.02
CA PHE A 208 -17.13 3.41 7.14
C PHE A 208 -18.25 2.40 7.32
N ASN A 209 -18.65 2.10 8.57
CA ASN A 209 -19.73 1.17 8.85
C ASN A 209 -21.07 1.65 8.30
N GLU A 210 -21.42 2.94 8.50
CA GLU A 210 -22.64 3.54 7.98
C GLU A 210 -22.62 3.51 6.44
N PHE A 211 -21.55 3.95 5.81
CA PHE A 211 -21.41 3.96 4.35
C PHE A 211 -21.50 2.54 3.76
N MET A 212 -20.81 1.57 4.36
CA MET A 212 -20.83 0.18 3.89
C MET A 212 -22.19 -0.48 4.04
N ALA A 213 -22.95 -0.15 5.10
CA ALA A 213 -24.30 -0.66 5.26
C ALA A 213 -25.22 -0.26 4.08
N ASP A 214 -25.09 0.98 3.61
CA ASP A 214 -25.85 1.48 2.46
C ASP A 214 -25.36 0.86 1.14
N VAL A 215 -24.05 0.82 0.91
CA VAL A 215 -23.46 0.30 -0.35
C VAL A 215 -23.66 -1.19 -0.52
N LEU A 216 -23.68 -1.96 0.57
CA LEU A 216 -23.86 -3.42 0.56
C LEU A 216 -25.33 -3.85 0.64
N ALA A 217 -26.27 -2.92 0.77
CA ALA A 217 -27.69 -3.26 0.82
C ALA A 217 -28.11 -4.06 -0.42
N GLY A 218 -28.59 -5.30 -0.21
CA GLY A 218 -29.00 -6.22 -1.28
C GLY A 218 -27.87 -6.92 -2.02
N LYS A 219 -26.62 -6.84 -1.58
CA LYS A 219 -25.46 -7.52 -2.18
C LYS A 219 -24.99 -8.68 -1.29
N GLU A 220 -25.62 -9.82 -1.40
CA GLU A 220 -25.30 -11.01 -0.57
C GLU A 220 -24.00 -11.71 -0.99
N ASN A 221 -23.53 -11.48 -2.21
CA ASN A 221 -22.32 -12.08 -2.77
C ASN A 221 -21.02 -11.32 -2.42
N ILE A 222 -21.10 -10.19 -1.72
CA ILE A 222 -19.94 -9.38 -1.34
C ILE A 222 -19.69 -9.47 0.17
N ALA A 223 -18.47 -9.86 0.54
CA ALA A 223 -18.00 -9.82 1.92
C ALA A 223 -16.92 -8.73 2.09
N VAL A 224 -17.13 -7.82 3.01
CA VAL A 224 -16.18 -6.76 3.34
C VAL A 224 -15.69 -6.94 4.77
N THR A 225 -14.37 -6.88 4.93
CA THR A 225 -13.69 -6.84 6.21
C THR A 225 -12.77 -5.63 6.27
N TYR A 226 -12.39 -5.20 7.46
CA TYR A 226 -11.40 -4.14 7.60
C TYR A 226 -10.53 -4.32 8.83
N SER A 227 -9.37 -3.71 8.78
CA SER A 227 -8.43 -3.64 9.89
C SER A 227 -7.86 -2.23 10.03
N PHE A 228 -7.24 -1.99 11.16
CA PHE A 228 -6.57 -0.73 11.48
C PHE A 228 -5.06 -0.94 11.46
N GLN A 229 -4.31 0.08 11.07
CA GLN A 229 -2.87 0.04 11.29
C GLN A 229 -2.60 -0.20 12.78
N LYS A 230 -1.74 -1.17 13.08
CA LYS A 230 -1.45 -1.57 14.45
C LYS A 230 -0.57 -0.50 15.13
N PRO A 231 -0.95 0.01 16.31
CA PRO A 231 -0.14 1.03 17.03
C PRO A 231 1.29 0.56 17.34
N GLU A 232 1.49 -0.76 17.41
CA GLU A 232 2.81 -1.37 17.59
C GLU A 232 3.75 -1.09 16.42
N THR A 233 3.23 -0.74 15.25
CA THR A 233 4.02 -0.38 14.06
C THR A 233 4.43 1.10 14.04
N ASP A 234 3.96 1.92 14.97
CA ASP A 234 4.38 3.31 15.07
C ASP A 234 5.88 3.39 15.43
N THR A 235 6.57 4.33 14.82
CA THR A 235 8.00 4.52 14.96
C THR A 235 8.33 5.73 15.81
N LEU A 236 9.42 5.66 16.56
CA LEU A 236 9.92 6.78 17.33
C LEU A 236 10.38 7.90 16.40
N ALA A 237 9.99 9.15 16.71
CA ALA A 237 10.58 10.33 16.08
C ALA A 237 11.79 10.82 16.88
N VAL A 238 12.78 11.38 16.17
CA VAL A 238 13.96 12.00 16.79
C VAL A 238 14.15 13.43 16.27
N ASP A 239 14.91 14.23 17.00
CA ASP A 239 15.38 15.54 16.51
C ASP A 239 16.46 15.37 15.42
N LEU A 240 16.97 16.47 14.90
CA LEU A 240 18.01 16.44 13.87
C LEU A 240 19.33 15.83 14.35
N ASP A 241 19.58 15.80 15.67
CA ASP A 241 20.74 15.20 16.33
C ASP A 241 20.55 13.72 16.70
N ASN A 242 19.44 13.09 16.26
CA ASN A 242 19.07 11.70 16.59
C ASN A 242 18.74 11.46 18.08
N LYS A 243 18.34 12.49 18.82
CA LYS A 243 17.83 12.33 20.18
C LYS A 243 16.31 12.13 20.12
N PRO A 244 15.74 11.24 20.97
CA PRO A 244 14.30 11.03 21.04
C PRO A 244 13.53 12.34 21.21
N PHE A 245 12.63 12.64 20.25
CA PHE A 245 11.83 13.85 20.30
C PHE A 245 10.74 13.72 21.37
N ARG A 246 10.53 14.80 22.12
CA ARG A 246 9.49 14.87 23.14
C ARG A 246 8.48 15.96 22.81
N THR A 247 7.21 15.65 23.09
CA THR A 247 6.11 16.62 23.00
C THR A 247 6.26 17.69 24.10
N GLU A 248 5.40 18.69 24.07
CA GLU A 248 5.37 19.75 25.09
C GLU A 248 5.02 19.19 26.49
N GLU A 249 4.28 18.07 26.52
CA GLU A 249 3.93 17.33 27.74
C GLU A 249 5.07 16.43 28.23
N GLY A 250 6.20 16.38 27.51
CA GLY A 250 7.39 15.60 27.86
C GLY A 250 7.31 14.13 27.41
N GLU A 251 6.27 13.74 26.69
CA GLU A 251 6.12 12.38 26.18
C GLU A 251 6.95 12.14 24.92
N LEU A 252 7.36 10.89 24.68
CA LEU A 252 8.03 10.50 23.44
C LEU A 252 7.04 10.58 22.26
N LEU A 253 7.48 11.22 21.17
CA LEU A 253 6.69 11.31 19.97
C LEU A 253 6.85 10.04 19.13
N TYR A 254 5.75 9.34 18.92
CA TYR A 254 5.64 8.25 17.94
C TYR A 254 4.85 8.69 16.72
N ARG A 255 5.20 8.16 15.57
CA ARG A 255 4.58 8.49 14.29
C ARG A 255 4.24 7.21 13.52
N PRO A 256 3.17 7.22 12.70
CA PRO A 256 2.89 6.09 11.81
C PRO A 256 4.11 5.73 10.97
N GLY A 257 4.45 4.44 10.92
CA GLY A 257 5.64 3.90 10.25
C GLY A 257 5.53 3.82 8.73
N GLY A 258 4.61 4.57 8.11
CA GLY A 258 4.35 4.55 6.67
C GLY A 258 3.54 3.32 6.21
N HIS A 259 3.42 3.15 4.89
CA HIS A 259 2.63 2.03 4.33
C HIS A 259 3.26 0.66 4.58
N GLY A 260 4.54 0.60 4.93
CA GLY A 260 5.22 -0.64 5.33
C GLY A 260 4.62 -1.31 6.57
N ALA A 261 4.05 -0.52 7.47
CA ALA A 261 3.31 -1.03 8.63
C ALA A 261 2.16 -1.98 8.25
N LEU A 262 1.60 -1.82 7.05
CA LEU A 262 0.46 -2.61 6.57
C LEU A 262 0.82 -4.05 6.21
N ILE A 263 2.10 -4.44 6.20
CA ILE A 263 2.49 -5.85 6.03
C ILE A 263 1.91 -6.74 7.14
N GLU A 264 1.79 -6.21 8.36
CA GLU A 264 1.16 -6.93 9.46
C GLU A 264 -0.34 -7.15 9.22
N ASN A 265 -1.04 -6.13 8.68
CA ASN A 265 -2.43 -6.26 8.29
C ASN A 265 -2.62 -7.26 7.15
N LEU A 266 -1.75 -7.21 6.13
CA LEU A 266 -1.76 -8.15 5.01
C LEU A 266 -1.51 -9.58 5.49
N ASN A 267 -0.59 -9.76 6.45
CA ASN A 267 -0.28 -11.05 7.06
C ASN A 267 -1.47 -11.65 7.81
N ASP A 268 -2.38 -10.84 8.35
CA ASP A 268 -3.54 -11.33 9.09
C ASP A 268 -4.70 -11.76 8.18
N VAL A 269 -4.73 -11.33 6.90
CA VAL A 269 -5.78 -11.71 5.94
C VAL A 269 -5.62 -13.17 5.54
N ASP A 270 -6.62 -14.01 5.77
CA ASP A 270 -6.62 -15.38 5.28
C ASP A 270 -7.06 -15.42 3.80
N ALA A 271 -6.12 -15.73 2.92
CA ALA A 271 -6.31 -15.82 1.49
C ALA A 271 -5.29 -16.78 0.85
N ASP A 272 -5.60 -17.28 -0.34
CA ASP A 272 -4.64 -17.91 -1.25
C ASP A 272 -4.00 -16.83 -2.13
N ILE A 273 -4.83 -15.90 -2.61
CA ILE A 273 -4.45 -14.82 -3.51
C ILE A 273 -4.92 -13.47 -2.96
N LEU A 274 -4.01 -12.52 -2.91
CA LEU A 274 -4.28 -11.13 -2.52
C LEU A 274 -4.12 -10.21 -3.73
N PHE A 275 -5.18 -9.47 -4.09
CA PHE A 275 -5.16 -8.41 -5.10
C PHE A 275 -4.95 -7.08 -4.38
N ILE A 276 -3.80 -6.43 -4.57
CA ILE A 276 -3.47 -5.17 -3.90
C ILE A 276 -3.62 -4.02 -4.89
N LYS A 277 -4.36 -2.99 -4.50
CA LYS A 277 -4.54 -1.77 -5.28
C LYS A 277 -4.84 -0.59 -4.34
N ASN A 278 -4.25 0.57 -4.62
CA ASN A 278 -4.49 1.78 -3.84
C ASN A 278 -5.93 2.28 -4.00
N ILE A 279 -6.50 2.81 -2.91
CA ILE A 279 -7.89 3.28 -2.88
C ILE A 279 -8.23 4.32 -3.95
N ASP A 280 -7.31 5.20 -4.30
CA ASP A 280 -7.54 6.29 -5.25
C ASP A 280 -7.26 5.91 -6.72
N ASN A 281 -6.74 4.70 -6.98
CA ASN A 281 -6.49 4.21 -8.34
C ASN A 281 -7.72 3.50 -8.90
N VAL A 282 -8.80 4.23 -9.11
CA VAL A 282 -10.04 3.78 -9.74
C VAL A 282 -10.43 4.72 -10.87
N CYS A 283 -11.36 4.33 -11.72
CA CYS A 283 -11.86 5.16 -12.82
C CYS A 283 -13.37 4.98 -12.99
N HIS A 284 -13.95 5.81 -13.85
CA HIS A 284 -15.32 5.65 -14.30
C HIS A 284 -15.52 4.29 -15.02
N ARG A 285 -16.67 3.67 -14.89
CA ARG A 285 -16.96 2.31 -15.41
C ARG A 285 -16.79 2.18 -16.92
N ASP A 286 -16.91 3.28 -17.68
CA ASP A 286 -16.65 3.29 -19.12
C ASP A 286 -15.18 3.00 -19.49
N TYR A 287 -14.25 3.09 -18.54
CA TYR A 287 -12.81 2.91 -18.72
C TYR A 287 -12.23 1.75 -17.89
N VAL A 288 -13.08 1.01 -17.17
CA VAL A 288 -12.62 0.00 -16.21
C VAL A 288 -12.17 -1.31 -16.85
N GLU A 289 -12.54 -1.58 -18.09
CA GLU A 289 -12.32 -2.88 -18.75
C GLU A 289 -10.84 -3.23 -18.83
N ASP A 290 -9.99 -2.26 -19.21
CA ASP A 290 -8.54 -2.48 -19.25
C ASP A 290 -7.98 -2.88 -17.87
N THR A 291 -8.52 -2.32 -16.79
CA THR A 291 -8.14 -2.70 -15.43
C THR A 291 -8.57 -4.13 -15.09
N ILE A 292 -9.77 -4.51 -15.48
CA ILE A 292 -10.32 -5.85 -15.24
C ILE A 292 -9.48 -6.90 -15.97
N GLU A 293 -9.24 -6.70 -17.26
CA GLU A 293 -8.45 -7.61 -18.08
C GLU A 293 -6.99 -7.69 -17.61
N ALA A 294 -6.39 -6.56 -17.22
CA ALA A 294 -5.06 -6.56 -16.61
C ALA A 294 -5.02 -7.39 -15.32
N LYS A 295 -6.01 -7.24 -14.42
CA LYS A 295 -6.09 -8.03 -13.17
C LYS A 295 -6.23 -9.53 -13.44
N LYS A 296 -7.06 -9.92 -14.40
CA LYS A 296 -7.20 -11.32 -14.83
C LYS A 296 -5.88 -11.87 -15.39
N ALA A 297 -5.20 -11.08 -16.21
CA ALA A 297 -3.91 -11.47 -16.79
C ALA A 297 -2.83 -11.68 -15.70
N LEU A 298 -2.68 -10.72 -14.77
CA LEU A 298 -1.74 -10.84 -13.64
C LEU A 298 -2.03 -12.08 -12.80
N ALA A 299 -3.29 -12.34 -12.48
CA ALA A 299 -3.69 -13.49 -11.69
C ALA A 299 -3.46 -14.81 -12.43
N SER A 300 -3.77 -14.87 -13.73
CA SER A 300 -3.52 -16.04 -14.58
C SER A 300 -2.04 -16.38 -14.68
N ILE A 301 -1.17 -15.37 -14.92
CA ILE A 301 0.28 -15.56 -14.97
C ILE A 301 0.80 -16.07 -13.63
N GLY A 302 0.37 -15.45 -12.54
CA GLY A 302 0.77 -15.86 -11.20
C GLY A 302 0.34 -17.27 -10.86
N TYR A 303 -0.88 -17.65 -11.21
CA TYR A 303 -1.42 -19.00 -10.98
C TYR A 303 -0.58 -20.06 -11.71
N LYS A 304 -0.36 -19.89 -13.01
CA LYS A 304 0.48 -20.80 -13.82
C LYS A 304 1.93 -20.88 -13.32
N THR A 305 2.50 -19.74 -12.90
CA THR A 305 3.85 -19.72 -12.34
C THR A 305 3.91 -20.40 -10.98
N LYS A 306 2.91 -20.19 -10.13
CA LYS A 306 2.83 -20.84 -8.82
C LYS A 306 2.72 -22.37 -8.93
N GLU A 307 1.91 -22.88 -9.87
CA GLU A 307 1.84 -24.32 -10.14
C GLU A 307 3.20 -24.89 -10.56
N ARG A 308 3.98 -24.18 -11.41
CA ARG A 308 5.33 -24.59 -11.78
C ARG A 308 6.29 -24.58 -10.61
N ILE A 309 6.23 -23.55 -9.74
CA ILE A 309 7.04 -23.44 -8.53
C ILE A 309 6.73 -24.60 -7.58
N ASP A 310 5.45 -24.87 -7.34
CA ASP A 310 5.02 -25.92 -6.42
C ASP A 310 5.45 -27.31 -6.90
N GLY A 311 5.25 -27.61 -8.18
CA GLY A 311 5.71 -28.85 -8.78
C GLY A 311 7.24 -29.03 -8.72
N ALA A 312 8.00 -27.94 -8.93
CA ALA A 312 9.47 -27.98 -8.79
C ALA A 312 9.91 -28.22 -7.34
N ILE A 313 9.23 -27.62 -6.35
CA ILE A 313 9.50 -27.86 -4.93
C ILE A 313 9.21 -29.33 -4.57
N GLU A 314 8.09 -29.88 -5.01
CA GLU A 314 7.74 -31.28 -4.76
C GLU A 314 8.75 -32.25 -5.36
N ALA A 315 9.18 -32.01 -6.62
CA ALA A 315 10.20 -32.80 -7.29
C ALA A 315 11.58 -32.71 -6.57
N LEU A 316 11.97 -31.51 -6.12
CA LEU A 316 13.19 -31.31 -5.33
C LEU A 316 13.13 -32.06 -3.99
N LEU A 317 11.97 -32.06 -3.32
CA LEU A 317 11.77 -32.77 -2.04
C LEU A 317 11.77 -34.29 -2.22
N ALA A 318 11.28 -34.78 -3.36
CA ALA A 318 11.30 -36.19 -3.71
C ALA A 318 12.66 -36.66 -4.25
N GLU A 319 13.63 -35.75 -4.44
CA GLU A 319 14.95 -36.02 -5.07
C GLU A 319 14.87 -36.59 -6.50
N ASP A 320 13.74 -36.35 -7.16
CA ASP A 320 13.47 -36.75 -8.56
C ASP A 320 13.12 -35.51 -9.37
N TYR A 321 14.14 -34.78 -9.80
CA TYR A 321 13.97 -33.50 -10.48
C TYR A 321 14.93 -33.30 -11.64
N ASP A 322 14.48 -32.60 -12.67
CA ASP A 322 15.32 -32.10 -13.74
C ASP A 322 16.02 -30.80 -13.31
N LYS A 323 17.34 -30.89 -13.09
CA LYS A 323 18.16 -29.74 -12.68
C LYS A 323 18.07 -28.58 -13.68
N SER A 324 18.03 -28.87 -15.00
CA SER A 324 17.94 -27.85 -16.04
C SER A 324 16.59 -27.13 -16.03
N ALA A 325 15.51 -27.88 -15.81
CA ALA A 325 14.16 -27.28 -15.69
C ALA A 325 14.02 -26.40 -14.45
N VAL A 326 14.60 -26.80 -13.31
CA VAL A 326 14.62 -25.98 -12.09
C VAL A 326 15.48 -24.73 -12.28
N GLU A 327 16.63 -24.86 -12.93
CA GLU A 327 17.52 -23.73 -13.22
C GLU A 327 16.85 -22.72 -14.19
N ASP A 328 16.17 -23.20 -15.23
CA ASP A 328 15.39 -22.35 -16.14
C ASP A 328 14.25 -21.61 -15.40
N LEU A 329 13.53 -22.30 -14.52
CA LEU A 329 12.47 -21.65 -13.72
C LEU A 329 13.05 -20.51 -12.86
N ILE A 330 14.19 -20.70 -12.22
CA ILE A 330 14.81 -19.71 -11.36
C ILE A 330 15.40 -18.55 -12.18
N ARG A 331 16.20 -18.84 -13.21
CA ARG A 331 16.92 -17.81 -13.99
C ARG A 331 16.04 -17.12 -15.03
N SER A 332 15.30 -17.92 -15.82
CA SER A 332 14.58 -17.38 -16.98
C SER A 332 13.18 -16.90 -16.66
N VAL A 333 12.51 -17.50 -15.66
CA VAL A 333 11.13 -17.13 -15.30
C VAL A 333 11.09 -16.19 -14.11
N LEU A 334 11.82 -16.50 -13.03
CA LEU A 334 11.87 -15.68 -11.82
C LEU A 334 12.94 -14.58 -11.88
N HIS A 335 13.79 -14.59 -12.92
CA HIS A 335 14.89 -13.64 -13.11
C HIS A 335 15.79 -13.51 -11.88
N ILE A 336 16.04 -14.64 -11.19
CA ILE A 336 17.02 -14.69 -10.11
C ILE A 336 18.35 -15.10 -10.69
N ASP A 337 19.29 -14.16 -10.78
CA ASP A 337 20.66 -14.44 -11.20
C ASP A 337 21.56 -14.62 -9.98
N TYR A 338 22.19 -15.77 -9.88
CA TYR A 338 22.99 -16.18 -8.72
C TYR A 338 24.37 -16.65 -9.13
N GLU A 339 25.35 -16.44 -8.24
CA GLU A 339 26.72 -16.89 -8.41
C GLU A 339 26.90 -18.31 -7.84
N GLY A 340 27.76 -19.10 -8.45
CA GLY A 340 28.12 -20.45 -7.99
C GLY A 340 27.14 -21.55 -8.38
N GLU A 341 27.19 -22.68 -7.68
CA GLU A 341 26.38 -23.86 -7.99
C GLU A 341 24.95 -23.74 -7.41
N LEU A 342 23.94 -24.17 -8.18
CA LEU A 342 22.59 -24.38 -7.70
C LEU A 342 22.51 -25.74 -6.99
N THR A 343 22.68 -25.71 -5.68
CA THR A 343 22.38 -26.87 -4.84
C THR A 343 20.88 -27.02 -4.64
N ARG A 344 20.41 -28.21 -4.24
CA ARG A 344 19.00 -28.47 -3.91
C ARG A 344 18.47 -27.50 -2.86
N ASP A 345 19.19 -27.31 -1.76
CA ASP A 345 18.76 -26.42 -0.67
C ASP A 345 18.69 -24.97 -1.12
N ARG A 346 19.61 -24.54 -1.98
CA ARG A 346 19.59 -23.21 -2.57
C ARG A 346 18.40 -23.01 -3.51
N ALA A 347 18.09 -24.01 -4.35
CA ALA A 347 16.90 -23.99 -5.20
C ALA A 347 15.62 -23.88 -4.35
N LEU A 348 15.49 -24.69 -3.30
CA LEU A 348 14.37 -24.61 -2.35
C LEU A 348 14.28 -23.23 -1.69
N SER A 349 15.42 -22.60 -1.33
CA SER A 349 15.43 -21.26 -0.72
C SER A 349 14.95 -20.16 -1.65
N PHE A 350 15.14 -20.30 -2.97
CA PHE A 350 14.61 -19.37 -3.97
C PHE A 350 13.15 -19.63 -4.28
N LEU A 351 12.74 -20.88 -4.38
CA LEU A 351 11.39 -21.25 -4.81
C LEU A 351 10.35 -21.13 -3.68
N ASN A 352 10.71 -21.51 -2.42
CA ASN A 352 9.78 -21.53 -1.29
C ASN A 352 9.60 -20.15 -0.68
N ARG A 353 9.11 -19.22 -1.47
CA ARG A 353 8.80 -17.81 -1.11
C ARG A 353 7.41 -17.44 -1.58
N PRO A 354 6.76 -16.43 -0.99
CA PRO A 354 5.57 -15.84 -1.59
C PRO A 354 5.89 -15.34 -3.01
N LEU A 355 4.90 -15.37 -3.90
CA LEU A 355 5.01 -14.88 -5.27
C LEU A 355 4.15 -13.63 -5.43
N ARG A 356 4.68 -12.58 -6.05
CA ARG A 356 3.91 -11.44 -6.53
C ARG A 356 4.07 -11.22 -8.02
N VAL A 357 2.97 -10.91 -8.68
CA VAL A 357 2.93 -10.44 -10.07
C VAL A 357 2.53 -8.98 -10.05
N CYS A 358 3.40 -8.12 -10.55
CA CYS A 358 3.26 -6.68 -10.48
C CYS A 358 2.99 -6.11 -11.87
N GLY A 359 1.86 -5.43 -12.03
CA GLY A 359 1.60 -4.62 -13.22
C GLY A 359 2.56 -3.43 -13.27
N VAL A 360 3.16 -3.19 -14.43
CA VAL A 360 3.98 -2.01 -14.70
C VAL A 360 3.45 -1.29 -15.92
N VAL A 361 3.52 0.03 -15.91
CA VAL A 361 3.14 0.90 -17.03
C VAL A 361 4.35 1.65 -17.54
N ARG A 362 4.30 2.15 -18.78
CA ARG A 362 5.34 3.05 -19.32
C ARG A 362 5.44 4.30 -18.45
N ASN A 363 6.66 4.61 -18.01
CA ASN A 363 6.93 5.77 -17.18
C ASN A 363 6.77 7.06 -17.99
N GLN A 364 5.92 7.96 -17.51
CA GLN A 364 5.68 9.29 -18.09
C GLN A 364 6.18 10.43 -17.20
N GLY A 365 7.11 10.14 -16.27
CA GLY A 365 7.63 11.08 -15.28
C GLY A 365 6.90 11.03 -13.95
N GLU A 366 6.16 9.94 -13.68
CA GLU A 366 5.45 9.77 -12.43
C GLU A 366 6.44 9.62 -11.25
N PRO A 367 6.19 10.30 -10.13
CA PRO A 367 6.94 10.07 -8.90
C PRO A 367 6.44 8.79 -8.21
N GLY A 368 7.34 7.91 -7.83
CA GLY A 368 7.00 6.67 -7.10
C GLY A 368 8.02 5.57 -7.32
N GLY A 369 7.60 4.34 -7.09
CA GLY A 369 8.44 3.17 -7.23
C GLY A 369 8.56 2.68 -8.66
N GLY A 370 9.78 2.32 -9.06
CA GLY A 370 10.08 1.69 -10.33
C GLY A 370 10.55 0.25 -10.15
N PRO A 371 10.47 -0.55 -11.22
CA PRO A 371 11.03 -1.91 -11.24
C PRO A 371 12.53 -1.87 -11.57
N PHE A 372 13.33 -2.56 -10.73
CA PHE A 372 14.79 -2.66 -10.87
C PHE A 372 15.26 -4.10 -10.70
N VAL A 373 16.44 -4.40 -11.26
CA VAL A 373 17.24 -5.55 -10.86
C VAL A 373 18.10 -5.09 -9.68
N VAL A 374 17.94 -5.74 -8.54
CA VAL A 374 18.62 -5.38 -7.28
C VAL A 374 19.61 -6.45 -6.88
N LYS A 375 20.82 -6.02 -6.50
CA LYS A 375 21.87 -6.91 -6.00
C LYS A 375 21.66 -7.19 -4.53
N SER A 376 21.55 -8.47 -4.19
CA SER A 376 21.73 -9.02 -2.85
C SER A 376 23.16 -9.49 -2.63
N GLN A 377 23.45 -10.28 -1.61
CA GLN A 377 24.85 -10.71 -1.31
C GLN A 377 25.43 -11.58 -2.42
N ASP A 378 24.70 -12.62 -2.87
CA ASP A 378 25.18 -13.65 -3.79
C ASP A 378 24.21 -13.93 -4.96
N TYR A 379 23.18 -13.10 -5.09
CA TYR A 379 22.22 -13.13 -6.22
C TYR A 379 21.68 -11.73 -6.51
N SER A 380 21.06 -11.58 -7.65
CA SER A 380 20.21 -10.45 -8.00
C SER A 380 18.83 -10.91 -8.40
N ASP A 381 17.82 -10.09 -8.13
CA ASP A 381 16.44 -10.37 -8.46
C ASP A 381 15.64 -9.11 -8.81
N LEU A 382 14.39 -9.31 -9.19
CA LEU A 382 13.47 -8.24 -9.57
C LEU A 382 12.81 -7.62 -8.33
N GLN A 383 12.94 -6.29 -8.17
CA GLN A 383 12.39 -5.56 -7.03
C GLN A 383 11.70 -4.27 -7.46
N ILE A 384 10.71 -3.83 -6.66
CA ILE A 384 10.21 -2.46 -6.70
C ILE A 384 11.05 -1.62 -5.74
N CYS A 385 11.61 -0.51 -6.23
CA CYS A 385 12.35 0.44 -5.41
C CYS A 385 11.75 1.84 -5.55
N GLU A 386 11.56 2.53 -4.44
CA GLU A 386 11.24 3.95 -4.43
C GLU A 386 12.49 4.80 -4.56
N LYS A 387 12.33 6.01 -5.08
CA LYS A 387 13.44 6.97 -5.22
C LYS A 387 14.19 7.22 -3.91
N SER A 388 13.49 7.15 -2.78
CA SER A 388 14.07 7.31 -1.43
C SER A 388 15.00 6.18 -1.00
N GLU A 389 14.91 5.01 -1.64
CA GLU A 389 15.74 3.85 -1.38
C GLU A 389 17.01 3.81 -2.24
N ILE A 390 17.16 4.72 -3.21
CA ILE A 390 18.29 4.80 -4.15
C ILE A 390 19.24 5.92 -3.74
N ASP A 391 20.54 5.67 -3.69
CA ASP A 391 21.53 6.73 -3.40
C ASP A 391 21.70 7.66 -4.60
N LEU A 392 21.04 8.80 -4.55
CA LEU A 392 21.07 9.80 -5.61
C LEU A 392 22.44 10.54 -5.75
N ARG A 393 23.37 10.29 -4.83
CA ARG A 393 24.75 10.82 -4.90
C ARG A 393 25.67 9.94 -5.73
N ASP A 394 25.27 8.66 -5.93
CA ASP A 394 25.99 7.72 -6.78
C ASP A 394 25.54 7.91 -8.25
N PRO A 395 26.45 8.33 -9.16
CA PRO A 395 26.10 8.56 -10.56
C PRO A 395 25.55 7.31 -11.28
N VAL A 396 26.02 6.10 -10.92
CA VAL A 396 25.55 4.84 -11.50
C VAL A 396 24.10 4.56 -11.07
N GLN A 397 23.79 4.76 -9.79
CA GLN A 397 22.43 4.58 -9.27
C GLN A 397 21.46 5.62 -9.86
N MET A 398 21.93 6.87 -10.06
CA MET A 398 21.17 7.91 -10.75
C MET A 398 20.90 7.57 -12.22
N GLU A 399 21.86 6.97 -12.91
CA GLU A 399 21.67 6.53 -14.31
C GLU A 399 20.61 5.43 -14.37
N HIS A 400 20.65 4.45 -13.48
CA HIS A 400 19.62 3.40 -13.40
C HIS A 400 18.23 3.99 -13.16
N LEU A 401 18.11 4.95 -12.24
CA LEU A 401 16.85 5.63 -11.96
C LEU A 401 16.32 6.39 -13.18
N ASN A 402 17.20 7.15 -13.86
CA ASN A 402 16.82 7.97 -15.00
C ASN A 402 16.50 7.14 -16.25
N SER A 403 17.10 5.95 -16.38
CA SER A 403 16.83 5.02 -17.49
C SER A 403 15.60 4.13 -17.27
N SER A 404 14.90 4.27 -16.13
CA SER A 404 13.72 3.46 -15.83
C SER A 404 12.57 3.76 -16.80
N ALA A 405 12.33 2.83 -17.73
CA ALA A 405 11.25 2.93 -18.72
C ALA A 405 9.87 2.59 -18.15
N PHE A 406 9.82 1.98 -16.98
CA PHE A 406 8.60 1.47 -16.36
C PHE A 406 8.39 2.05 -14.96
N PHE A 407 7.11 2.11 -14.58
CA PHE A 407 6.65 2.54 -13.26
C PHE A 407 5.64 1.52 -12.71
N ASN A 408 5.64 1.25 -11.40
CA ASN A 408 4.64 0.40 -10.77
C ASN A 408 3.53 1.25 -10.13
N PRO A 409 2.27 1.15 -10.63
CA PRO A 409 1.14 1.91 -10.11
C PRO A 409 0.54 1.31 -8.82
N VAL A 410 1.24 0.40 -8.16
CA VAL A 410 0.73 -0.43 -7.05
C VAL A 410 -0.45 -1.29 -7.52
N ASP A 411 -0.19 -2.08 -8.55
CA ASP A 411 -1.11 -3.06 -9.10
C ASP A 411 -0.50 -4.46 -8.97
N LEU A 412 -0.82 -5.17 -7.89
CA LEU A 412 -0.18 -6.45 -7.55
C LEU A 412 -1.20 -7.57 -7.38
N VAL A 413 -0.79 -8.78 -7.77
CA VAL A 413 -1.47 -10.04 -7.43
C VAL A 413 -0.47 -10.94 -6.72
N CYS A 414 -0.76 -11.32 -5.47
CA CYS A 414 0.15 -11.96 -4.55
C CYS A 414 -0.35 -13.35 -4.16
N PHE A 415 0.48 -14.37 -4.30
CA PHE A 415 0.23 -15.75 -3.88
C PHE A 415 0.96 -16.01 -2.56
N VAL A 416 0.20 -16.24 -1.49
CA VAL A 416 0.72 -16.18 -0.11
C VAL A 416 0.68 -17.51 0.63
N LYS A 417 0.53 -18.62 -0.09
CA LYS A 417 0.60 -19.99 0.47
C LYS A 417 1.76 -20.79 -0.16
N ASP A 418 2.32 -21.69 0.65
CA ASP A 418 3.34 -22.63 0.19
C ASP A 418 2.73 -23.77 -0.66
N HIS A 419 3.58 -24.69 -1.16
CA HIS A 419 3.19 -25.85 -1.98
C HIS A 419 2.24 -26.83 -1.27
N ARG A 420 2.07 -26.73 0.06
CA ARG A 420 1.14 -27.53 0.88
C ARG A 420 -0.14 -26.78 1.22
N GLY A 421 -0.34 -25.60 0.69
CA GLY A 421 -1.47 -24.73 1.00
C GLY A 421 -1.40 -24.07 2.38
N LYS A 422 -0.25 -24.12 3.06
CA LYS A 422 -0.05 -23.43 4.33
C LYS A 422 0.35 -21.98 4.04
N LYS A 423 -0.33 -21.05 4.71
CA LYS A 423 0.01 -19.62 4.57
C LYS A 423 1.42 -19.33 5.09
N PHE A 424 2.19 -18.56 4.32
CA PHE A 424 3.45 -18.01 4.78
C PHE A 424 3.22 -17.00 5.92
N ASN A 425 4.16 -16.94 6.86
CA ASN A 425 4.26 -15.76 7.72
C ASN A 425 4.99 -14.68 6.92
N LEU A 426 4.25 -13.69 6.40
CA LEU A 426 4.81 -12.68 5.50
C LEU A 426 5.88 -11.82 6.16
N LEU A 427 5.91 -11.75 7.48
CA LEU A 427 6.92 -11.00 8.24
C LEU A 427 8.31 -11.62 8.13
N ASP A 428 8.41 -12.93 7.86
CA ASP A 428 9.69 -13.62 7.68
C ASP A 428 10.39 -13.24 6.35
N PHE A 429 9.67 -12.56 5.45
CA PHE A 429 10.14 -12.15 4.14
C PHE A 429 10.41 -10.66 4.01
N VAL A 430 10.32 -9.91 5.11
CA VAL A 430 10.62 -8.47 5.17
C VAL A 430 12.13 -8.26 5.23
N ASN A 431 12.66 -7.36 4.42
CA ASN A 431 14.03 -6.87 4.58
C ASN A 431 14.02 -5.63 5.49
N GLU A 432 14.34 -5.84 6.76
CA GLU A 432 14.35 -4.80 7.79
C GLU A 432 15.38 -3.69 7.55
N ASP A 433 16.37 -3.90 6.69
CA ASP A 433 17.37 -2.89 6.34
C ASP A 433 16.89 -1.92 5.23
N ARG A 434 15.76 -2.21 4.56
CA ARG A 434 15.14 -1.31 3.57
C ARG A 434 14.20 -0.26 4.18
N TYR A 435 14.48 0.15 5.39
CA TYR A 435 13.83 1.32 6.01
C TYR A 435 14.40 2.60 5.44
N PHE A 436 13.68 3.71 5.56
CA PHE A 436 14.21 5.02 5.23
C PHE A 436 13.85 6.09 6.27
N ILE A 437 14.65 7.16 6.29
CA ILE A 437 14.52 8.27 7.23
C ILE A 437 14.04 9.48 6.43
N SER A 438 12.90 10.05 6.84
CA SER A 438 12.33 11.24 6.24
C SER A 438 12.34 12.42 7.22
N ILE A 439 12.54 13.62 6.70
CA ILE A 439 12.35 14.86 7.47
C ILE A 439 10.86 15.20 7.43
N LYS A 440 10.29 15.46 8.59
CA LYS A 440 8.90 15.88 8.76
C LYS A 440 8.88 17.11 9.68
N THR A 441 7.79 17.85 9.63
CA THR A 441 7.57 18.96 10.57
C THR A 441 6.52 18.59 11.60
N TYR A 442 6.79 18.87 12.87
CA TYR A 442 5.85 18.72 13.97
C TYR A 442 5.76 20.03 14.77
N LYS A 443 4.59 20.68 14.76
CA LYS A 443 4.36 21.99 15.39
C LYS A 443 5.47 23.02 15.07
N GLY A 444 5.84 23.12 13.78
CA GLY A 444 6.86 24.04 13.29
C GLY A 444 8.33 23.65 13.57
N LYS A 445 8.59 22.46 14.12
CA LYS A 445 9.94 21.94 14.35
C LYS A 445 10.23 20.78 13.44
N ASP A 446 11.41 20.76 12.82
CA ASP A 446 11.85 19.64 12.00
C ASP A 446 12.25 18.45 12.88
N ILE A 447 11.77 17.28 12.50
CA ILE A 447 12.05 15.99 13.13
C ILE A 447 12.44 14.98 12.06
N LYS A 448 13.17 13.95 12.46
CA LYS A 448 13.38 12.76 11.67
C LYS A 448 12.35 11.71 12.04
N ALA A 449 11.68 11.15 11.04
CA ALA A 449 10.77 10.02 11.18
C ALA A 449 11.37 8.81 10.47
N LEU A 450 11.33 7.66 11.12
CA LEU A 450 11.68 6.38 10.54
C LEU A 450 10.42 5.82 9.85
N GLU A 451 10.58 5.37 8.62
CA GLU A 451 9.53 4.65 7.89
C GLU A 451 9.97 3.20 7.69
N HIS A 452 9.05 2.25 7.96
CA HIS A 452 9.30 0.83 7.75
C HIS A 452 9.57 0.53 6.27
N PRO A 453 10.22 -0.61 5.95
CA PRO A 453 10.29 -1.10 4.59
C PRO A 453 8.91 -1.07 3.94
N GLY A 454 8.77 -0.35 2.79
CA GLY A 454 7.47 -0.13 2.16
C GLY A 454 6.74 -1.42 1.81
N LEU A 455 5.39 -1.42 1.86
CA LEU A 455 4.57 -2.63 1.69
C LEU A 455 4.90 -3.40 0.41
N TRP A 456 5.03 -2.69 -0.72
CA TRP A 456 5.39 -3.28 -2.02
C TRP A 456 6.88 -3.18 -2.37
N ASN A 457 7.71 -2.69 -1.47
CA ASN A 457 9.17 -2.56 -1.61
C ASN A 457 9.88 -3.54 -0.66
N GLY A 458 10.55 -3.02 0.36
CA GLY A 458 11.33 -3.81 1.31
C GLY A 458 10.52 -4.81 2.15
N ALA A 459 9.20 -4.60 2.35
CA ALA A 459 8.38 -5.57 3.04
C ALA A 459 8.08 -6.83 2.19
N MET A 460 8.28 -6.75 0.88
CA MET A 460 8.19 -7.88 -0.05
C MET A 460 9.53 -8.16 -0.76
N ASP A 461 10.66 -7.80 -0.14
CA ASP A 461 12.00 -7.95 -0.73
C ASP A 461 12.36 -9.41 -1.01
N ASN A 462 12.04 -10.30 -0.08
CA ASN A 462 12.34 -11.73 -0.21
C ASN A 462 11.18 -12.52 -0.87
N TRP A 463 10.42 -11.89 -1.77
CA TRP A 463 9.37 -12.53 -2.55
C TRP A 463 9.84 -12.80 -3.96
N ASN A 464 9.35 -13.87 -4.57
CA ASN A 464 9.47 -14.05 -6.01
C ASN A 464 8.63 -12.98 -6.73
N THR A 465 9.24 -12.29 -7.70
CA THR A 465 8.61 -11.13 -8.35
C THR A 465 8.58 -11.33 -9.87
N LEU A 466 7.41 -11.13 -10.47
CA LEU A 466 7.24 -11.02 -11.91
C LEU A 466 6.73 -9.61 -12.25
N PHE A 467 7.24 -9.04 -13.33
CA PHE A 467 6.71 -7.81 -13.90
C PHE A 467 5.97 -8.08 -15.20
N VAL A 468 4.81 -7.46 -15.36
CA VAL A 468 3.96 -7.58 -16.55
C VAL A 468 3.58 -6.18 -17.00
N GLU A 469 3.84 -5.83 -18.26
CA GLU A 469 3.38 -4.56 -18.80
C GLU A 469 1.87 -4.58 -18.95
N VAL A 470 1.20 -3.60 -18.36
CA VAL A 470 -0.24 -3.38 -18.46
C VAL A 470 -0.53 -2.03 -19.13
N PRO A 471 -1.71 -1.85 -19.73
CA PRO A 471 -2.05 -0.57 -20.35
C PRO A 471 -1.97 0.61 -19.38
N LEU A 472 -1.50 1.77 -19.83
CA LEU A 472 -1.45 2.99 -19.02
C LEU A 472 -2.86 3.42 -18.53
N SER A 473 -3.89 3.03 -19.27
CA SER A 473 -5.31 3.21 -18.91
C SER A 473 -5.74 2.44 -17.64
N THR A 474 -4.86 1.66 -17.01
CA THR A 474 -5.09 1.06 -15.68
C THR A 474 -4.66 1.96 -14.52
N PHE A 475 -4.03 3.11 -14.82
CA PHE A 475 -3.43 3.99 -13.82
C PHE A 475 -4.10 5.35 -13.77
N HIS A 476 -4.89 5.59 -12.74
CA HIS A 476 -5.73 6.78 -12.55
C HIS A 476 -5.59 7.40 -11.15
N PRO A 477 -4.39 7.75 -10.69
CA PRO A 477 -4.21 8.27 -9.33
C PRO A 477 -4.85 9.65 -9.16
N VAL A 478 -5.32 9.92 -7.93
CA VAL A 478 -5.79 11.25 -7.52
C VAL A 478 -4.80 11.81 -6.50
N LYS A 479 -3.97 12.75 -6.94
CA LYS A 479 -2.98 13.44 -6.09
C LYS A 479 -3.46 14.83 -5.66
N LYS A 480 -4.14 15.54 -6.59
CA LYS A 480 -4.71 16.88 -6.38
C LYS A 480 -6.20 16.87 -6.69
N VAL A 481 -6.93 17.86 -6.18
CA VAL A 481 -8.39 17.97 -6.39
C VAL A 481 -8.74 18.05 -7.88
N ASN A 482 -7.94 18.75 -8.69
CA ASN A 482 -8.18 18.88 -10.12
C ASN A 482 -7.94 17.59 -10.92
N ASP A 483 -7.33 16.56 -10.32
CA ASP A 483 -7.26 15.24 -10.96
C ASP A 483 -8.65 14.62 -11.14
N LEU A 484 -9.63 15.05 -10.35
CA LEU A 484 -11.03 14.63 -10.46
C LEU A 484 -11.73 15.17 -11.73
N LEU A 485 -11.11 16.13 -12.41
CA LEU A 485 -11.62 16.68 -13.69
C LEU A 485 -11.18 15.89 -14.91
N LYS A 486 -10.33 14.87 -14.74
CA LYS A 486 -9.86 14.02 -15.85
C LYS A 486 -11.03 13.26 -16.50
N LEU A 487 -10.96 13.03 -17.82
CA LEU A 487 -12.01 12.32 -18.57
C LEU A 487 -12.36 10.96 -17.96
N CYS A 488 -11.37 10.23 -17.49
CA CYS A 488 -11.58 8.93 -16.83
C CYS A 488 -12.42 8.99 -15.53
N ARG A 489 -12.86 10.18 -15.11
CA ARG A 489 -13.73 10.40 -13.95
C ARG A 489 -15.17 10.81 -14.33
N ARG A 490 -15.42 11.17 -15.58
CA ARG A 490 -16.68 11.77 -16.05
C ARG A 490 -17.39 10.99 -17.15
N GLY A 491 -16.88 9.82 -17.50
CA GLY A 491 -17.42 9.01 -18.57
C GLY A 491 -17.09 9.52 -19.99
N ARG A 492 -17.43 8.72 -20.99
CA ARG A 492 -17.31 9.10 -22.39
C ARG A 492 -18.50 10.02 -22.72
N LYS A 493 -18.24 11.19 -23.27
CA LYS A 493 -19.30 11.98 -23.89
C LYS A 493 -19.80 11.19 -25.09
N THR A 494 -21.07 10.80 -25.07
CA THR A 494 -21.76 10.33 -26.28
C THR A 494 -21.97 11.58 -27.15
N ASP A 495 -21.22 11.68 -28.24
CA ASP A 495 -21.48 12.67 -29.30
C ASP A 495 -22.85 12.45 -29.97
#